data_b26de238cec4c19130b974b030e71771
#
_entry.id   b26de238cec4c19130b974b030e71771
#
_cell.length_a   1.000
_cell.length_b   1.000
_cell.length_c   1.000
_cell.angle_alpha   90.00
_cell.angle_beta   90.00
_cell.angle_gamma   90.00
#
_symmetry.space_group_name_H-M   'P 1'
#
loop_
_entity.id
_entity.type
_entity.pdbx_description
1 polymer ?
#
loop_
_entity_poly.entity_id
_entity_poly.type
_entity_poly.pdbx_seq_one_letter_code
_entity_poly.pdbx_strand_id
1 'polypeptide(L)'
;AAQETIAAFADFLLQHHLRRAAFIVAVHNNRSGGTDIGSYTRGALAEDTAAVFINPAHSPDDYFYTTDEAAFAYFKSRGFNAMLQNNHRVRDDGSLSVYAARHGIGYINVEARHGHAAEQREMLQALLDYLDGGTWRR
;
A
#
# COMPACT_ATOMS: atom_id res chain seq x y z
N ALA A 1 16.31 -10.03 -24.16
CA ALA A 1 15.39 -9.05 -24.81
C ALA A 1 14.24 -8.60 -23.89
N ALA A 2 13.26 -9.46 -23.52
CA ALA A 2 12.11 -9.00 -22.73
C ALA A 2 12.51 -8.51 -21.32
N GLN A 3 13.35 -9.24 -20.62
CA GLN A 3 13.83 -8.85 -19.28
C GLN A 3 14.63 -7.55 -19.30
N GLU A 4 15.46 -7.35 -20.31
CA GLU A 4 16.24 -6.13 -20.49
C GLU A 4 15.34 -4.91 -20.74
N THR A 5 14.27 -5.11 -21.53
CA THR A 5 13.28 -4.05 -21.79
C THR A 5 12.52 -3.68 -20.51
N ILE A 6 12.12 -4.67 -19.71
CA ILE A 6 11.44 -4.45 -18.43
C ILE A 6 12.37 -3.73 -17.45
N ALA A 7 13.63 -4.17 -17.35
CA ALA A 7 14.63 -3.53 -16.50
C ALA A 7 14.88 -2.07 -16.91
N ALA A 8 15.06 -1.80 -18.19
CA ALA A 8 15.25 -0.44 -18.71
C ALA A 8 14.02 0.46 -18.44
N PHE A 9 12.81 -0.08 -18.55
CA PHE A 9 11.58 0.66 -18.22
C PHE A 9 11.48 0.94 -16.71
N ALA A 10 11.78 -0.05 -15.87
CA ALA A 10 11.81 0.14 -14.42
C ALA A 10 12.84 1.22 -14.02
N ASP A 11 14.06 1.15 -14.57
CA ASP A 11 15.12 2.14 -14.33
C ASP A 11 14.68 3.54 -14.76
N PHE A 12 14.01 3.66 -15.91
CA PHE A 12 13.48 4.94 -16.38
C PHE A 12 12.46 5.52 -15.40
N LEU A 13 11.47 4.72 -14.96
CA LEU A 13 10.46 5.15 -13.99
C LEU A 13 11.10 5.56 -12.66
N LEU A 14 12.02 4.75 -12.14
CA LEU A 14 12.69 5.02 -10.88
C LEU A 14 13.50 6.30 -10.95
N GLN A 15 14.31 6.50 -11.98
CA GLN A 15 15.20 7.65 -12.10
C GLN A 15 14.46 8.96 -12.36
N HIS A 16 13.42 8.93 -13.18
CA HIS A 16 12.78 10.16 -13.66
C HIS A 16 11.53 10.55 -12.88
N HIS A 17 10.84 9.59 -12.24
CA HIS A 17 9.54 9.84 -11.61
C HIS A 17 9.50 9.50 -10.12
N LEU A 18 10.04 8.35 -9.71
CA LEU A 18 9.80 7.83 -8.35
C LEU A 18 10.82 8.29 -7.32
N ARG A 19 12.11 8.45 -7.66
CA ARG A 19 13.18 8.80 -6.69
C ARG A 19 12.98 10.12 -5.95
N ARG A 20 12.17 11.03 -6.48
CA ARG A 20 11.88 12.34 -5.87
C ARG A 20 10.46 12.40 -5.30
N ALA A 21 9.71 11.35 -5.40
CA ALA A 21 8.37 11.29 -4.83
C ALA A 21 8.45 11.20 -3.31
N ALA A 22 7.59 11.93 -2.62
CA ALA A 22 7.41 11.74 -1.18
C ALA A 22 6.60 10.46 -0.91
N PHE A 23 5.64 10.19 -1.79
CA PHE A 23 4.82 8.97 -1.77
C PHE A 23 4.68 8.37 -3.17
N ILE A 24 4.63 7.04 -3.21
CA ILE A 24 4.17 6.28 -4.35
C ILE A 24 2.80 5.73 -3.99
N VAL A 25 1.82 6.03 -4.82
CA VAL A 25 0.45 5.51 -4.68
C VAL A 25 0.20 4.48 -5.76
N ALA A 26 -0.21 3.29 -5.34
CA ALA A 26 -0.73 2.25 -6.22
C ALA A 26 -2.25 2.11 -6.01
N VAL A 27 -2.96 1.80 -7.08
CA VAL A 27 -4.40 1.55 -7.03
C VAL A 27 -4.66 0.21 -7.72
N HIS A 28 -5.06 -0.77 -6.94
CA HIS A 28 -5.28 -2.12 -7.40
C HIS A 28 -6.72 -2.57 -7.21
N ASN A 29 -7.10 -3.57 -7.99
CA ASN A 29 -8.31 -4.32 -7.77
C ASN A 29 -7.97 -5.78 -7.52
N ASN A 30 -8.60 -6.36 -6.51
CA ASN A 30 -8.52 -7.77 -6.21
C ASN A 30 -9.86 -8.48 -6.49
N ARG A 31 -9.87 -9.78 -6.30
CA ARG A 31 -11.07 -10.61 -6.41
C ARG A 31 -11.30 -11.36 -5.11
N SER A 32 -12.55 -11.63 -4.80
CA SER A 32 -12.93 -12.47 -3.67
C SER A 32 -12.20 -13.82 -3.70
N GLY A 33 -11.64 -14.23 -2.55
CA GLY A 33 -10.83 -15.44 -2.43
C GLY A 33 -9.37 -15.28 -2.85
N GLY A 34 -8.92 -14.05 -3.17
CA GLY A 34 -7.52 -13.68 -3.30
C GLY A 34 -6.89 -13.30 -1.94
N THR A 35 -5.86 -12.45 -1.99
CA THR A 35 -5.28 -11.86 -0.79
C THR A 35 -6.22 -10.79 -0.24
N ASP A 36 -6.62 -10.95 1.00
CA ASP A 36 -7.45 -10.02 1.76
C ASP A 36 -6.69 -9.48 2.98
N ILE A 37 -7.28 -8.54 3.72
CA ILE A 37 -6.65 -7.98 4.92
C ILE A 37 -6.35 -9.03 5.99
N GLY A 38 -7.17 -10.08 6.11
CA GLY A 38 -6.98 -11.19 7.05
C GLY A 38 -5.77 -12.06 6.71
N SER A 39 -5.34 -12.07 5.45
CA SER A 39 -4.15 -12.81 5.00
C SER A 39 -2.86 -12.30 5.68
N TYR A 40 -2.82 -11.04 6.10
CA TYR A 40 -1.68 -10.43 6.79
C TYR A 40 -1.62 -10.72 8.29
N THR A 41 -2.59 -11.48 8.82
CA THR A 41 -2.61 -11.89 10.24
C THR A 41 -2.05 -13.29 10.46
N ARG A 42 -1.64 -14.02 9.41
CA ARG A 42 -1.22 -15.42 9.48
C ARG A 42 -0.19 -15.77 8.40
N GLY A 43 0.57 -16.84 8.68
CA GLY A 43 1.54 -17.39 7.73
C GLY A 43 2.65 -16.39 7.36
N ALA A 44 3.20 -16.55 6.17
CA ALA A 44 4.35 -15.79 5.72
C ALA A 44 4.08 -14.27 5.58
N LEU A 45 2.85 -13.88 5.24
CA LEU A 45 2.50 -12.46 5.14
C LEU A 45 2.48 -11.76 6.50
N ALA A 46 2.17 -12.48 7.58
CA ALA A 46 2.23 -11.93 8.93
C ALA A 46 3.65 -11.61 9.37
N GLU A 47 4.65 -12.33 8.87
CA GLU A 47 6.07 -12.05 9.16
C GLU A 47 6.54 -10.74 8.54
N ASP A 48 5.97 -10.39 7.38
CA ASP A 48 6.25 -9.16 6.64
C ASP A 48 5.41 -7.95 7.13
N THR A 49 4.55 -8.17 8.14
CA THR A 49 3.57 -7.20 8.65
C THR A 49 3.97 -6.68 10.03
N ALA A 50 3.93 -5.35 10.21
CA ALA A 50 4.13 -4.70 11.50
C ALA A 50 2.82 -4.55 12.28
N ALA A 51 1.71 -4.22 11.60
CA ALA A 51 0.41 -4.04 12.20
C ALA A 51 -0.72 -4.27 11.20
N VAL A 52 -1.87 -4.72 11.70
CA VAL A 52 -3.12 -4.85 10.93
C VAL A 52 -4.26 -4.25 11.74
N PHE A 53 -5.13 -3.53 11.08
CA PHE A 53 -6.41 -3.09 11.61
C PHE A 53 -7.54 -3.57 10.69
N ILE A 54 -8.48 -4.31 11.25
CA ILE A 54 -9.65 -4.86 10.55
C ILE A 54 -10.90 -4.25 11.14
N ASN A 55 -11.68 -3.58 10.31
CA ASN A 55 -13.01 -3.12 10.63
C ASN A 55 -14.03 -4.09 10.01
N PRO A 56 -14.81 -4.82 10.81
CA PRO A 56 -15.78 -5.80 10.30
C PRO A 56 -16.95 -5.18 9.52
N ALA A 57 -17.11 -3.86 9.56
CA ALA A 57 -18.11 -3.16 8.75
C ALA A 57 -17.72 -3.01 7.28
N HIS A 58 -16.43 -3.21 6.94
CA HIS A 58 -15.92 -3.15 5.57
C HIS A 58 -15.63 -4.55 5.02
N SER A 59 -15.66 -4.67 3.69
CA SER A 59 -15.20 -5.89 3.03
C SER A 59 -13.72 -6.15 3.37
N PRO A 60 -13.33 -7.39 3.68
CA PRO A 60 -11.92 -7.72 3.90
C PRO A 60 -11.04 -7.53 2.65
N ASP A 61 -11.67 -7.47 1.48
CA ASP A 61 -10.99 -7.24 0.19
C ASP A 61 -10.69 -5.75 -0.06
N ASP A 62 -11.29 -4.83 0.73
CA ASP A 62 -11.10 -3.38 0.60
C ASP A 62 -10.22 -2.89 1.74
N TYR A 63 -8.95 -2.58 1.44
CA TYR A 63 -7.99 -2.20 2.47
C TYR A 63 -6.85 -1.34 1.92
N PHE A 64 -6.21 -0.60 2.82
CA PHE A 64 -4.94 0.08 2.56
C PHE A 64 -3.76 -0.81 2.95
N TYR A 65 -2.77 -0.88 2.08
CA TYR A 65 -1.45 -1.40 2.39
C TYR A 65 -0.46 -0.24 2.39
N THR A 66 0.30 -0.05 3.46
CA THR A 66 1.24 1.07 3.53
C THR A 66 2.57 0.69 4.19
N THR A 67 3.62 1.42 3.83
CA THR A 67 4.94 1.37 4.48
C THR A 67 5.14 2.51 5.49
N ASP A 68 4.17 3.42 5.62
CA ASP A 68 4.23 4.64 6.43
C ASP A 68 3.33 4.52 7.66
N GLU A 69 3.91 4.70 8.86
CA GLU A 69 3.20 4.56 10.13
C GLU A 69 2.12 5.64 10.32
N ALA A 70 2.37 6.87 9.84
CA ALA A 70 1.41 7.96 9.98
C ALA A 70 0.20 7.73 9.06
N ALA A 71 0.41 7.23 7.84
CA ALA A 71 -0.65 6.82 6.94
C ALA A 71 -1.49 5.68 7.54
N PHE A 72 -0.85 4.65 8.10
CA PHE A 72 -1.54 3.57 8.78
C PHE A 72 -2.42 4.08 9.91
N ALA A 73 -1.86 4.92 10.79
CA ALA A 73 -2.60 5.50 11.91
C ALA A 73 -3.79 6.35 11.44
N TYR A 74 -3.61 7.11 10.37
CA TYR A 74 -4.66 7.92 9.78
C TYR A 74 -5.80 7.07 9.24
N PHE A 75 -5.54 6.07 8.37
CA PHE A 75 -6.58 5.23 7.79
C PHE A 75 -7.30 4.41 8.85
N LYS A 76 -6.57 3.87 9.83
CA LYS A 76 -7.15 3.24 11.02
C LYS A 76 -8.10 4.18 11.77
N SER A 77 -7.71 5.43 12.01
CA SER A 77 -8.54 6.42 12.72
C SER A 77 -9.83 6.77 11.96
N ARG A 78 -9.80 6.63 10.63
CA ARG A 78 -10.96 6.81 9.74
C ARG A 78 -11.80 5.56 9.61
N GLY A 79 -11.40 4.46 10.25
CA GLY A 79 -12.14 3.20 10.27
C GLY A 79 -11.91 2.29 9.06
N PHE A 80 -10.97 2.59 8.17
CA PHE A 80 -10.64 1.73 7.04
C PHE A 80 -9.80 0.53 7.46
N ASN A 81 -10.00 -0.62 6.83
CA ASN A 81 -9.05 -1.72 6.89
C ASN A 81 -7.68 -1.26 6.44
N ALA A 82 -6.66 -1.54 7.21
CA ALA A 82 -5.31 -1.14 6.89
C ALA A 82 -4.27 -2.13 7.41
N MET A 83 -3.19 -2.31 6.65
CA MET A 83 -2.01 -3.02 7.10
C MET A 83 -0.75 -2.13 6.96
N LEU A 84 0.16 -2.29 7.90
CA LEU A 84 1.47 -1.65 7.90
C LEU A 84 2.55 -2.69 7.62
N GLN A 85 3.34 -2.48 6.57
CA GLN A 85 4.50 -3.31 6.26
C GLN A 85 5.56 -3.20 7.37
N ASN A 86 6.18 -4.31 7.72
CA ASN A 86 7.37 -4.30 8.57
C ASN A 86 8.61 -4.01 7.71
N ASN A 87 8.97 -2.75 7.59
CA ASN A 87 10.05 -2.29 6.72
C ASN A 87 11.43 -2.87 7.08
N HIS A 88 11.61 -3.38 8.32
CA HIS A 88 12.87 -3.98 8.78
C HIS A 88 12.97 -5.48 8.52
N ARG A 89 11.83 -6.16 8.39
CA ARG A 89 11.79 -7.63 8.30
C ARG A 89 11.21 -8.16 6.99
N VAL A 90 10.51 -7.29 6.23
CA VAL A 90 9.89 -7.67 4.96
C VAL A 90 10.92 -8.30 4.02
N ARG A 91 10.55 -9.43 3.45
CA ARG A 91 11.38 -10.11 2.44
C ARG A 91 11.43 -9.28 1.16
N ASP A 92 12.61 -9.23 0.56
CA ASP A 92 12.77 -8.60 -0.75
C ASP A 92 12.21 -9.52 -1.84
N ASP A 93 11.03 -9.23 -2.27
CA ASP A 93 10.33 -9.92 -3.36
C ASP A 93 10.35 -9.12 -4.68
N GLY A 94 11.08 -7.98 -4.70
CA GLY A 94 11.14 -7.07 -5.83
C GLY A 94 9.93 -6.14 -5.94
N SER A 95 9.05 -6.11 -4.94
CA SER A 95 7.86 -5.25 -4.95
C SER A 95 8.20 -3.77 -4.79
N LEU A 96 7.31 -2.92 -5.31
CA LEU A 96 7.47 -1.47 -5.23
C LEU A 96 7.39 -0.95 -3.78
N SER A 97 6.67 -1.64 -2.90
CA SER A 97 6.59 -1.30 -1.47
C SER A 97 7.94 -1.49 -0.76
N VAL A 98 8.63 -2.61 -1.04
CA VAL A 98 9.97 -2.87 -0.50
C VAL A 98 10.98 -1.87 -1.06
N TYR A 99 10.93 -1.60 -2.36
CA TYR A 99 11.77 -0.56 -2.98
C TYR A 99 11.56 0.80 -2.30
N ALA A 100 10.31 1.25 -2.17
CA ALA A 100 9.97 2.54 -1.59
C ALA A 100 10.49 2.66 -0.14
N ALA A 101 10.24 1.65 0.70
CA ALA A 101 10.71 1.62 2.08
C ALA A 101 12.24 1.74 2.19
N ARG A 102 12.99 1.04 1.34
CA ARG A 102 14.47 1.08 1.31
C ARG A 102 15.03 2.44 0.87
N HIS A 103 14.25 3.22 0.12
CA HIS A 103 14.66 4.53 -0.38
C HIS A 103 14.04 5.69 0.39
N GLY A 104 13.39 5.44 1.53
CA GLY A 104 12.76 6.47 2.35
C GLY A 104 11.57 7.15 1.67
N ILE A 105 10.92 6.46 0.74
CA ILE A 105 9.73 6.91 0.02
C ILE A 105 8.52 6.24 0.67
N GLY A 106 7.48 7.02 1.02
CA GLY A 106 6.24 6.44 1.50
C GLY A 106 5.52 5.65 0.38
N TYR A 107 4.90 4.54 0.73
CA TYR A 107 4.12 3.75 -0.21
C TYR A 107 2.72 3.50 0.35
N ILE A 108 1.71 3.76 -0.45
CA ILE A 108 0.31 3.49 -0.13
C ILE A 108 -0.33 2.77 -1.31
N ASN A 109 -0.87 1.60 -1.06
CA ASN A 109 -1.68 0.87 -2.01
C ASN A 109 -3.14 0.85 -1.56
N VAL A 110 -4.03 1.20 -2.47
CA VAL A 110 -5.48 1.14 -2.30
C VAL A 110 -5.97 -0.14 -2.98
N GLU A 111 -6.31 -1.15 -2.20
CA GLU A 111 -6.89 -2.40 -2.69
C GLU A 111 -8.40 -2.36 -2.55
N ALA A 112 -9.11 -2.65 -3.63
CA ALA A 112 -10.55 -2.81 -3.59
C ALA A 112 -11.00 -3.99 -4.44
N ARG A 113 -12.04 -4.69 -4.00
CA ARG A 113 -12.59 -5.80 -4.77
C ARG A 113 -13.18 -5.32 -6.09
N HIS A 114 -13.06 -6.12 -7.14
CA HIS A 114 -13.77 -5.88 -8.39
C HIS A 114 -15.26 -5.62 -8.17
N GLY A 115 -15.74 -4.51 -8.71
CA GLY A 115 -17.12 -4.05 -8.53
C GLY A 115 -17.34 -3.10 -7.36
N HIS A 116 -16.38 -2.93 -6.44
CA HIS A 116 -16.44 -2.01 -5.30
C HIS A 116 -15.94 -0.60 -5.66
N ALA A 117 -16.44 -0.06 -6.77
CA ALA A 117 -16.00 1.26 -7.26
C ALA A 117 -16.38 2.43 -6.33
N ALA A 118 -17.47 2.30 -5.57
CA ALA A 118 -17.89 3.31 -4.61
C ALA A 118 -16.93 3.33 -3.40
N GLU A 119 -16.62 2.16 -2.85
CA GLU A 119 -15.70 1.97 -1.75
C GLU A 119 -14.28 2.41 -2.13
N GLN A 120 -13.82 2.03 -3.32
CA GLN A 120 -12.51 2.48 -3.82
C GLN A 120 -12.43 3.99 -3.96
N ARG A 121 -13.51 4.65 -4.39
CA ARG A 121 -13.57 6.12 -4.48
C ARG A 121 -13.51 6.76 -3.10
N GLU A 122 -14.21 6.21 -2.12
CA GLU A 122 -14.15 6.67 -0.73
C GLU A 122 -12.73 6.55 -0.15
N MET A 123 -12.08 5.42 -0.39
CA MET A 123 -10.69 5.19 0.02
C MET A 123 -9.74 6.19 -0.66
N LEU A 124 -9.90 6.44 -1.96
CA LEU A 124 -9.10 7.43 -2.69
C LEU A 124 -9.31 8.84 -2.16
N GLN A 125 -10.55 9.21 -1.78
CA GLN A 125 -10.80 10.51 -1.16
C GLN A 125 -10.09 10.62 0.19
N ALA A 126 -10.15 9.59 1.03
CA ALA A 126 -9.43 9.57 2.30
C ALA A 126 -7.91 9.67 2.12
N LEU A 127 -7.37 9.05 1.06
CA LEU A 127 -5.97 9.18 0.69
C LEU A 127 -5.61 10.61 0.30
N LEU A 128 -6.42 11.26 -0.53
CA LEU A 128 -6.21 12.66 -0.92
C LEU A 128 -6.24 13.58 0.29
N ASP A 129 -7.22 13.41 1.18
CA ASP A 129 -7.33 14.18 2.42
C ASP A 129 -6.08 14.01 3.32
N TYR A 130 -5.51 12.80 3.37
CA TYR A 130 -4.25 12.53 4.09
C TYR A 130 -3.08 13.29 3.47
N LEU A 131 -2.95 13.22 2.15
CA LEU A 131 -1.84 13.87 1.45
C LEU A 131 -1.95 15.41 1.52
N ASP A 132 -3.15 15.96 1.40
CA ASP A 132 -3.39 17.40 1.47
C ASP A 132 -3.22 17.94 2.91
N GLY A 133 -3.53 17.14 3.92
CA GLY A 133 -3.32 17.48 5.32
C GLY A 133 -1.85 17.65 5.74
N GLY A 134 -0.91 17.19 4.92
CA GLY A 134 0.53 17.41 5.07
C GLY A 134 1.16 16.78 6.32
N THR A 135 0.47 15.90 7.04
CA THR A 135 0.95 15.26 8.28
C THR A 135 2.17 14.37 8.07
N TRP A 136 2.42 13.97 6.83
CA TRP A 136 3.57 13.18 6.40
C TRP A 136 4.86 14.01 6.14
N ARG A 137 4.75 15.34 6.16
CA ARG A 137 5.87 16.26 5.87
C ARG A 137 6.79 16.54 7.08
N ARG A 138 6.80 15.67 8.08
CA ARG A 138 7.61 15.84 9.29
C ARG A 138 9.04 15.35 9.11
#